data_c5d9f432868c93da1d03e7b2b16af4b5
#
_entry.id   c5d9f432868c93da1d03e7b2b16af4b5
#
_cell.length_a   1.000
_cell.length_b   1.000
_cell.length_c   1.000
_cell.angle_alpha   90.00
_cell.angle_beta   90.00
_cell.angle_gamma   90.00
#
_symmetry.space_group_name_H-M   'P 1'
#
loop_
_entity.id
_entity.type
_entity.pdbx_description
1 polymer ?
#
loop_
_entity_poly.entity_id
_entity_poly.type
_entity_poly.pdbx_seq_one_letter_code
_entity_poly.pdbx_strand_id
1 'polypeptide(L)'
;MTDTRGAWQSVRRRPRLALSAGALVALLVSAAIVAGLALQAATPPPVAAVPPSRNPAPAVSPSPTITPSPSPSPTATPAPTPIPTPGVESLLGSDGRFTILLLGSDYRRGHAGNRTDTIMVISVNPTNGAVSAASIPRDAVAFPLPDGTKFAPKINELYQRYVSRIGEKKAGPAMSKAVGRALRVEIDNYVVLGFEGVKRLVNAVGGVDVVLDKAIRDPVYWLSPTKRGVTFKAGKNYLNGDRALIFARTRKADNDFERARRQQKLVAAAVGSVKKLGLLQLPELISIARDYVKTDLPLAQAPQIFEIVQGAKTKKATGIVFGPRKWAQSTGGSSFALKIGEVRKWTAQWMGPVKVASTAP
;
A
#
# COMPACT_ATOMS: atom_id res chain seq x y z
N MET A 1 -36.70 -44.55 -34.86
CA MET A 1 -35.66 -44.69 -35.87
C MET A 1 -35.42 -43.29 -36.41
N THR A 2 -34.31 -42.64 -36.31
CA THR A 2 -32.91 -42.90 -36.01
C THR A 2 -32.30 -41.69 -35.26
N ASP A 3 -31.48 -42.06 -34.32
CA ASP A 3 -30.60 -41.20 -33.50
C ASP A 3 -29.48 -40.56 -34.37
N THR A 4 -29.16 -39.29 -34.17
CA THR A 4 -27.81 -38.77 -34.44
C THR A 4 -27.44 -37.64 -33.45
N ARG A 5 -26.73 -38.03 -32.41
CA ARG A 5 -25.97 -37.17 -31.49
C ARG A 5 -24.80 -36.56 -32.26
N GLY A 6 -24.82 -35.26 -32.41
CA GLY A 6 -23.69 -34.47 -32.90
C GLY A 6 -23.00 -33.78 -31.70
N ALA A 7 -21.90 -34.39 -31.21
CA ALA A 7 -21.07 -33.82 -30.15
C ALA A 7 -20.28 -32.61 -30.65
N TRP A 8 -20.62 -31.41 -30.19
CA TRP A 8 -19.79 -30.22 -30.37
C TRP A 8 -18.73 -30.17 -29.26
N GLN A 9 -17.53 -30.67 -29.55
CA GLN A 9 -16.36 -30.40 -28.74
C GLN A 9 -15.95 -28.94 -28.94
N SER A 10 -16.38 -28.07 -28.05
CA SER A 10 -15.84 -26.71 -27.92
C SER A 10 -14.44 -26.77 -27.36
N VAL A 11 -13.44 -26.71 -28.20
CA VAL A 11 -12.05 -26.45 -27.83
C VAL A 11 -11.98 -25.07 -27.17
N ARG A 12 -12.02 -25.03 -25.86
CA ARG A 12 -11.73 -23.82 -25.06
C ARG A 12 -10.27 -23.45 -25.30
N ARG A 13 -10.02 -22.56 -26.24
CA ARG A 13 -8.75 -21.82 -26.32
C ARG A 13 -8.63 -20.99 -25.05
N ARG A 14 -7.77 -21.43 -24.14
CA ARG A 14 -7.37 -20.63 -22.99
C ARG A 14 -6.69 -19.37 -23.54
N PRO A 15 -7.18 -18.15 -23.25
CA PRO A 15 -6.45 -16.94 -23.60
C PRO A 15 -5.12 -16.98 -22.85
N ARG A 16 -4.00 -16.84 -23.55
CA ARG A 16 -2.70 -16.59 -22.95
C ARG A 16 -2.80 -15.22 -22.29
N LEU A 17 -3.03 -15.20 -20.97
CA LEU A 17 -3.08 -14.01 -20.15
C LEU A 17 -1.70 -13.36 -20.15
N ALA A 18 -1.59 -12.22 -20.81
CA ALA A 18 -0.49 -11.30 -20.60
C ALA A 18 -0.57 -10.84 -19.13
N LEU A 19 0.39 -11.25 -18.32
CA LEU A 19 0.49 -10.96 -16.91
C LEU A 19 0.76 -9.46 -16.72
N SER A 20 -0.19 -8.73 -16.18
CA SER A 20 -0.04 -7.31 -15.87
C SER A 20 0.32 -7.12 -14.39
N ALA A 21 1.43 -6.47 -14.17
CA ALA A 21 2.17 -6.38 -12.91
C ALA A 21 1.64 -5.38 -11.84
N GLY A 22 0.63 -4.61 -12.11
CA GLY A 22 0.29 -3.40 -11.34
C GLY A 22 -0.56 -3.53 -10.07
N ALA A 23 -1.17 -4.66 -9.87
CA ALA A 23 -1.98 -4.90 -8.67
C ALA A 23 -1.12 -5.26 -7.44
N LEU A 24 0.05 -5.84 -7.68
CA LEU A 24 1.12 -6.01 -6.70
C LEU A 24 1.54 -4.68 -6.10
N VAL A 25 1.57 -3.69 -6.93
CA VAL A 25 1.98 -2.33 -6.65
C VAL A 25 1.05 -1.59 -5.69
N ALA A 26 -0.26 -1.73 -5.85
CA ALA A 26 -1.22 -1.14 -4.91
C ALA A 26 -1.01 -1.68 -3.49
N LEU A 27 -0.71 -2.97 -3.37
CA LEU A 27 -0.38 -3.58 -2.09
C LEU A 27 1.01 -3.16 -1.60
N LEU A 28 2.00 -3.13 -2.49
CA LEU A 28 3.38 -2.78 -2.15
C LEU A 28 3.50 -1.34 -1.68
N VAL A 29 2.82 -0.41 -2.30
CA VAL A 29 2.83 1.00 -1.88
C VAL A 29 2.01 1.21 -0.62
N SER A 30 0.83 0.59 -0.50
CA SER A 30 0.06 0.62 0.76
C SER A 30 0.85 0.01 1.91
N ALA A 31 1.68 -0.97 1.63
CA ALA A 31 2.51 -1.66 2.60
C ALA A 31 3.84 -0.92 2.92
N ALA A 32 4.55 -0.23 1.99
CA ALA A 32 5.87 0.39 2.22
C ALA A 32 5.86 1.58 3.20
N ILE A 33 4.74 2.21 3.36
CA ILE A 33 4.66 3.54 3.93
C ILE A 33 4.48 3.58 5.44
N VAL A 34 3.96 2.53 6.05
CA VAL A 34 3.60 2.53 7.47
C VAL A 34 4.59 1.79 8.37
N ALA A 35 5.54 1.03 7.81
CA ALA A 35 6.59 0.38 8.60
C ALA A 35 7.52 1.37 9.35
N GLY A 36 7.55 2.64 8.96
CA GLY A 36 8.34 3.67 9.63
C GLY A 36 7.77 4.23 10.93
N LEU A 37 6.49 4.05 11.17
CA LEU A 37 5.82 4.63 12.34
C LEU A 37 5.93 3.81 13.63
N ALA A 38 6.35 2.54 13.53
CA ALA A 38 6.40 1.63 14.68
C ALA A 38 7.73 1.60 15.42
N LEU A 39 8.80 2.26 14.93
CA LEU A 39 10.17 2.11 15.49
C LEU A 39 10.71 3.31 16.30
N GLN A 40 9.91 4.32 16.62
CA GLN A 40 10.40 5.43 17.47
C GLN A 40 10.41 5.13 18.97
N ALA A 41 10.19 3.90 19.40
CA ALA A 41 10.10 3.55 20.81
C ALA A 41 10.93 2.32 21.23
N ALA A 42 12.15 2.09 20.74
CA ALA A 42 13.10 1.20 21.42
C ALA A 42 14.50 1.25 20.77
N THR A 43 15.42 1.97 21.34
CA THR A 43 16.86 1.72 21.17
C THR A 43 17.34 0.88 22.35
N PRO A 44 17.81 -0.36 22.16
CA PRO A 44 18.70 -1.00 23.12
C PRO A 44 20.15 -0.57 22.88
N PRO A 45 21.01 -0.59 23.95
CA PRO A 45 22.39 -0.12 23.86
C PRO A 45 23.29 -1.07 23.05
N PRO A 46 24.46 -0.60 22.56
CA PRO A 46 25.33 -1.37 21.68
C PRO A 46 26.07 -2.48 22.45
N VAL A 47 26.02 -3.69 21.92
CA VAL A 47 26.85 -4.82 22.36
C VAL A 47 28.18 -4.78 21.61
N ALA A 48 29.27 -4.87 22.38
CA ALA A 48 30.64 -4.83 21.90
C ALA A 48 30.99 -6.00 20.96
N ALA A 49 31.72 -5.69 19.90
CA ALA A 49 32.20 -6.67 18.92
C ALA A 49 33.43 -7.42 19.41
N VAL A 50 33.45 -8.74 19.21
CA VAL A 50 34.62 -9.62 19.40
C VAL A 50 35.31 -9.78 18.03
N PRO A 51 36.65 -9.65 17.92
CA PRO A 51 37.34 -9.73 16.64
C PRO A 51 37.57 -11.19 16.21
N PRO A 52 37.58 -11.47 14.88
CA PRO A 52 37.85 -12.82 14.39
C PRO A 52 39.38 -13.14 14.25
N SER A 53 39.73 -14.35 14.63
CA SER A 53 41.04 -14.96 14.50
C SER A 53 41.38 -15.29 13.04
N ARG A 54 42.63 -15.00 12.65
CA ARG A 54 43.22 -15.36 11.35
C ARG A 54 43.86 -16.73 11.41
N ASN A 55 43.68 -17.54 10.36
CA ASN A 55 44.65 -18.61 9.99
C ASN A 55 44.83 -18.64 8.48
N PRO A 56 46.05 -18.89 7.98
CA PRO A 56 46.42 -18.73 6.57
C PRO A 56 46.25 -20.01 5.76
N ALA A 57 45.97 -19.86 4.45
CA ALA A 57 45.87 -20.93 3.48
C ALA A 57 47.22 -21.15 2.74
N PRO A 58 47.51 -22.36 2.27
CA PRO A 58 48.71 -22.66 1.46
C PRO A 58 48.46 -22.43 -0.04
N ALA A 59 49.56 -22.04 -0.73
CA ALA A 59 49.65 -21.75 -2.14
C ALA A 59 49.67 -23.02 -3.01
N VAL A 60 49.06 -22.97 -4.20
CA VAL A 60 49.18 -23.99 -5.26
C VAL A 60 49.61 -23.33 -6.58
N SER A 61 50.62 -23.93 -7.21
CA SER A 61 51.33 -23.50 -8.43
C SER A 61 50.57 -23.85 -9.73
N PRO A 62 50.74 -23.13 -10.85
CA PRO A 62 49.96 -23.34 -12.08
C PRO A 62 50.63 -24.34 -13.04
N SER A 63 49.80 -25.10 -13.76
CA SER A 63 50.22 -26.00 -14.88
C SER A 63 49.70 -25.45 -16.24
N PRO A 64 50.32 -25.78 -17.38
CA PRO A 64 50.27 -24.94 -18.57
C PRO A 64 49.06 -25.17 -19.49
N THR A 65 48.70 -24.08 -20.13
CA THR A 65 47.61 -23.89 -21.09
C THR A 65 47.89 -24.52 -22.46
N ILE A 66 46.90 -25.25 -23.00
CA ILE A 66 46.85 -25.66 -24.41
C ILE A 66 45.86 -24.77 -25.15
N THR A 67 46.32 -24.09 -26.20
CA THR A 67 45.49 -23.19 -27.04
C THR A 67 44.79 -23.98 -28.15
N PRO A 68 43.45 -23.93 -28.30
CA PRO A 68 42.76 -24.39 -29.50
C PRO A 68 42.56 -23.27 -30.52
N SER A 69 42.70 -23.62 -31.78
CA SER A 69 42.54 -22.84 -33.01
C SER A 69 41.11 -22.34 -33.21
N PRO A 70 40.85 -21.14 -33.80
CA PRO A 70 39.50 -20.58 -33.92
C PRO A 70 38.71 -21.24 -35.07
N SER A 71 37.51 -21.69 -34.73
CA SER A 71 36.45 -22.07 -35.67
C SER A 71 35.65 -20.85 -36.11
N PRO A 72 35.15 -20.77 -37.37
CA PRO A 72 34.46 -19.58 -37.86
C PRO A 72 33.13 -19.36 -37.15
N SER A 73 32.95 -18.13 -36.67
CA SER A 73 31.78 -17.64 -35.96
C SER A 73 30.53 -17.51 -36.88
N PRO A 74 29.34 -17.98 -36.49
CA PRO A 74 28.15 -17.72 -37.25
C PRO A 74 27.76 -16.23 -37.13
N THR A 75 27.38 -15.63 -38.25
CA THR A 75 26.92 -14.25 -38.35
C THR A 75 25.67 -14.09 -37.45
N ALA A 76 25.80 -13.28 -36.42
CA ALA A 76 24.70 -12.99 -35.47
C ALA A 76 23.60 -12.19 -36.14
N THR A 77 22.39 -12.71 -36.16
CA THR A 77 21.17 -11.96 -36.46
C THR A 77 21.05 -10.80 -35.44
N PRO A 78 20.83 -9.56 -35.88
CA PRO A 78 20.69 -8.44 -34.93
C PRO A 78 19.55 -8.71 -33.94
N ALA A 79 19.88 -8.70 -32.66
CA ALA A 79 18.90 -8.81 -31.60
C ALA A 79 17.92 -7.63 -31.69
N PRO A 80 16.62 -7.85 -31.45
CA PRO A 80 15.65 -6.75 -31.44
C PRO A 80 16.08 -5.71 -30.41
N THR A 81 16.14 -4.45 -30.83
CA THR A 81 16.47 -3.32 -29.97
C THR A 81 15.51 -3.31 -28.78
N PRO A 82 15.97 -3.37 -27.54
CA PRO A 82 15.08 -3.35 -26.37
C PRO A 82 14.32 -2.03 -26.35
N ILE A 83 12.98 -2.10 -26.31
CA ILE A 83 12.13 -0.93 -26.06
C ILE A 83 12.55 -0.40 -24.69
N PRO A 84 12.90 0.90 -24.56
CA PRO A 84 13.31 1.44 -23.26
C PRO A 84 12.16 1.28 -22.26
N THR A 85 12.42 0.58 -21.17
CA THR A 85 11.46 0.44 -20.07
C THR A 85 11.32 1.82 -19.40
N PRO A 86 10.11 2.36 -19.24
CA PRO A 86 9.92 3.64 -18.54
C PRO A 86 10.61 3.60 -17.18
N GLY A 87 11.34 4.65 -16.82
CA GLY A 87 11.95 4.78 -15.51
C GLY A 87 10.94 5.03 -14.39
N VAL A 88 11.42 5.06 -13.15
CA VAL A 88 10.61 5.40 -11.96
C VAL A 88 9.95 6.77 -12.11
N GLU A 89 10.60 7.69 -12.81
CA GLU A 89 10.15 9.06 -13.04
C GLU A 89 8.76 9.14 -13.68
N SER A 90 8.41 8.15 -14.51
CA SER A 90 7.08 8.09 -15.17
C SER A 90 5.92 7.85 -14.21
N LEU A 91 6.20 7.52 -12.96
CA LEU A 91 5.22 7.24 -11.91
C LEU A 91 5.05 8.42 -10.95
N LEU A 92 5.96 9.40 -11.01
CA LEU A 92 5.99 10.51 -10.07
C LEU A 92 5.07 11.63 -10.53
N GLY A 93 4.40 12.27 -9.57
CA GLY A 93 3.72 13.52 -9.81
C GLY A 93 4.69 14.67 -10.14
N SER A 94 4.14 15.81 -10.50
CA SER A 94 4.90 17.02 -10.78
C SER A 94 5.71 17.52 -9.57
N ASP A 95 5.34 17.05 -8.38
CA ASP A 95 6.03 17.32 -7.12
C ASP A 95 7.25 16.40 -6.86
N GLY A 96 7.56 15.48 -7.78
CA GLY A 96 8.67 14.52 -7.67
C GLY A 96 8.45 13.44 -6.61
N ARG A 97 7.23 13.23 -6.18
CA ARG A 97 6.84 12.23 -5.20
C ARG A 97 6.00 11.14 -5.84
N PHE A 98 5.90 10.02 -5.16
CA PHE A 98 4.93 8.99 -5.48
C PHE A 98 3.87 8.97 -4.37
N THR A 99 2.68 9.44 -4.67
CA THR A 99 1.63 9.67 -3.68
C THR A 99 0.35 8.91 -4.04
N ILE A 100 -0.18 8.15 -3.08
CA ILE A 100 -1.35 7.30 -3.24
C ILE A 100 -2.43 7.66 -2.24
N LEU A 101 -3.68 7.65 -2.70
CA LEU A 101 -4.86 7.63 -1.84
C LEU A 101 -5.31 6.19 -1.59
N LEU A 102 -5.14 5.71 -0.36
CA LEU A 102 -5.66 4.43 0.09
C LEU A 102 -7.04 4.59 0.72
N LEU A 103 -8.01 3.85 0.18
CA LEU A 103 -9.39 3.78 0.66
C LEU A 103 -9.71 2.34 1.11
N GLY A 104 -9.99 2.17 2.40
CA GLY A 104 -10.50 0.90 2.94
C GLY A 104 -12.03 0.92 2.95
N SER A 105 -12.64 0.11 2.10
CA SER A 105 -14.11 0.04 1.94
C SER A 105 -14.71 -1.10 2.75
N ASP A 106 -15.91 -0.88 3.29
CA ASP A 106 -16.71 -1.92 3.92
C ASP A 106 -17.57 -2.72 2.92
N TYR A 107 -17.32 -2.53 1.63
CA TYR A 107 -18.03 -3.21 0.56
C TYR A 107 -18.04 -4.73 0.75
N ARG A 108 -19.24 -5.32 0.58
CA ARG A 108 -19.47 -6.76 0.56
C ARG A 108 -20.46 -7.06 -0.58
N ARG A 109 -20.21 -8.15 -1.28
CA ARG A 109 -21.14 -8.63 -2.30
C ARG A 109 -22.53 -8.87 -1.70
N GLY A 110 -23.57 -8.28 -2.28
CA GLY A 110 -24.95 -8.43 -1.80
C GLY A 110 -25.36 -7.48 -0.67
N HIS A 111 -24.51 -6.53 -0.27
CA HIS A 111 -24.87 -5.51 0.74
C HIS A 111 -24.87 -4.11 0.11
N ALA A 112 -25.91 -3.36 0.38
CA ALA A 112 -25.94 -1.94 0.04
C ALA A 112 -25.02 -1.17 1.00
N GLY A 113 -23.92 -0.68 0.51
CA GLY A 113 -22.96 0.11 1.26
C GLY A 113 -21.55 -0.05 0.74
N ASN A 114 -20.86 1.08 0.61
CA ASN A 114 -19.48 1.14 0.14
C ASN A 114 -18.81 2.33 0.85
N ARG A 115 -18.94 2.37 2.19
CA ARG A 115 -18.32 3.42 3.00
C ARG A 115 -16.82 3.19 3.10
N THR A 116 -16.06 4.25 2.94
CA THR A 116 -14.60 4.20 3.11
C THR A 116 -14.23 4.56 4.55
N ASP A 117 -14.16 3.55 5.40
CA ASP A 117 -13.81 3.70 6.81
C ASP A 117 -12.31 3.92 7.06
N THR A 118 -11.48 3.73 6.03
CA THR A 118 -10.08 4.14 5.97
C THR A 118 -9.90 5.11 4.83
N ILE A 119 -9.33 6.27 5.11
CA ILE A 119 -8.96 7.29 4.12
C ILE A 119 -7.55 7.75 4.48
N MET A 120 -6.56 7.34 3.71
CA MET A 120 -5.16 7.56 4.01
C MET A 120 -4.41 8.04 2.77
N VAL A 121 -3.73 9.17 2.87
CA VAL A 121 -2.79 9.63 1.84
C VAL A 121 -1.40 9.17 2.24
N ILE A 122 -0.70 8.63 1.29
CA ILE A 122 0.59 8.02 1.47
C ILE A 122 1.54 8.57 0.41
N SER A 123 2.65 9.16 0.82
CA SER A 123 3.60 9.82 -0.07
C SER A 123 5.02 9.31 0.18
N VAL A 124 5.69 8.90 -0.88
CA VAL A 124 7.08 8.47 -0.88
C VAL A 124 7.92 9.50 -1.61
N ASN A 125 9.03 9.91 -1.01
CA ASN A 125 10.08 10.63 -1.70
C ASN A 125 11.08 9.60 -2.24
N PRO A 126 11.15 9.34 -3.54
CA PRO A 126 12.02 8.30 -4.11
C PRO A 126 13.51 8.64 -3.96
N THR A 127 13.87 9.93 -3.97
CA THR A 127 15.27 10.38 -3.89
C THR A 127 15.94 10.00 -2.56
N ASN A 128 15.22 10.10 -1.45
CA ASN A 128 15.77 9.81 -0.12
C ASN A 128 15.08 8.66 0.60
N GLY A 129 14.05 8.09 0.01
CA GLY A 129 13.24 7.01 0.56
C GLY A 129 12.34 7.42 1.74
N ALA A 130 12.20 8.71 2.03
CA ALA A 130 11.35 9.18 3.11
C ALA A 130 9.87 8.94 2.79
N VAL A 131 9.12 8.54 3.82
CA VAL A 131 7.73 8.14 3.72
C VAL A 131 6.87 8.97 4.66
N SER A 132 5.74 9.45 4.17
CA SER A 132 4.75 10.19 4.97
C SER A 132 3.35 9.60 4.79
N ALA A 133 2.61 9.46 5.89
CA ALA A 133 1.24 8.93 5.89
C ALA A 133 0.30 9.85 6.67
N ALA A 134 -0.79 10.27 6.05
CA ALA A 134 -1.81 11.12 6.63
C ALA A 134 -3.18 10.43 6.58
N SER A 135 -3.75 10.10 7.74
CA SER A 135 -5.09 9.52 7.84
C SER A 135 -6.12 10.59 8.13
N ILE A 136 -7.15 10.65 7.27
CA ILE A 136 -8.35 11.47 7.47
C ILE A 136 -9.36 10.63 8.23
N PRO A 137 -9.80 11.07 9.42
CA PRO A 137 -10.80 10.34 10.17
C PRO A 137 -12.15 10.31 9.42
N ARG A 138 -12.75 9.14 9.37
CA ARG A 138 -13.98 8.85 8.62
C ARG A 138 -15.19 9.70 9.00
N ASP A 139 -15.24 10.17 10.26
CA ASP A 139 -16.32 10.98 10.81
C ASP A 139 -16.12 12.49 10.59
N ALA A 140 -15.13 12.90 9.77
CA ALA A 140 -14.97 14.28 9.37
C ALA A 140 -16.15 14.73 8.50
N VAL A 141 -16.69 15.91 8.82
CA VAL A 141 -17.81 16.55 8.11
C VAL A 141 -17.39 17.86 7.50
N ALA A 142 -18.26 18.46 6.69
CA ALA A 142 -18.01 19.72 6.00
C ALA A 142 -16.67 19.71 5.22
N PHE A 143 -16.37 18.58 4.59
CA PHE A 143 -15.11 18.37 3.88
C PHE A 143 -15.07 19.23 2.60
N PRO A 144 -14.01 20.02 2.36
CA PRO A 144 -13.94 20.91 1.20
C PRO A 144 -13.80 20.12 -0.11
N LEU A 145 -14.60 20.48 -1.11
CA LEU A 145 -14.60 19.87 -2.44
C LEU A 145 -13.87 20.74 -3.47
N PRO A 146 -13.51 20.17 -4.65
CA PRO A 146 -12.80 20.90 -5.71
C PRO A 146 -13.58 22.07 -6.30
N ASP A 147 -14.89 22.03 -6.30
CA ASP A 147 -15.79 23.07 -6.79
C ASP A 147 -15.99 24.26 -5.81
N GLY A 148 -15.28 24.23 -4.67
CA GLY A 148 -15.40 25.25 -3.61
C GLY A 148 -16.51 24.97 -2.60
N THR A 149 -17.39 24.01 -2.85
CA THR A 149 -18.44 23.61 -1.90
C THR A 149 -17.87 22.72 -0.77
N LYS A 150 -18.72 22.36 0.18
CA LYS A 150 -18.38 21.45 1.27
C LYS A 150 -19.29 20.23 1.25
N PHE A 151 -18.71 19.06 1.38
CA PHE A 151 -19.47 17.82 1.60
C PHE A 151 -19.92 17.77 3.06
N ALA A 152 -21.18 18.08 3.31
CA ALA A 152 -21.73 18.19 4.66
C ALA A 152 -21.79 16.85 5.43
N PRO A 153 -22.13 15.68 4.82
CA PRO A 153 -22.09 14.39 5.49
C PRO A 153 -20.68 13.99 5.91
N LYS A 154 -20.56 12.84 6.60
CA LYS A 154 -19.27 12.26 6.95
C LYS A 154 -18.49 11.87 5.70
N ILE A 155 -17.19 12.13 5.69
CA ILE A 155 -16.32 11.90 4.53
C ILE A 155 -16.30 10.44 4.06
N ASN A 156 -16.54 9.48 4.96
CA ASN A 156 -16.61 8.07 4.58
C ASN A 156 -17.76 7.72 3.62
N GLU A 157 -18.74 8.61 3.46
CA GLU A 157 -19.83 8.47 2.49
C GLU A 157 -19.52 9.07 1.12
N LEU A 158 -18.45 9.88 1.03
CA LEU A 158 -18.14 10.64 -0.19
C LEU A 158 -17.82 9.72 -1.38
N TYR A 159 -17.02 8.66 -1.17
CA TYR A 159 -16.70 7.69 -2.22
C TYR A 159 -17.98 7.02 -2.75
N GLN A 160 -18.86 6.55 -1.88
CA GLN A 160 -20.15 5.97 -2.27
C GLN A 160 -21.01 6.99 -3.04
N ARG A 161 -21.01 8.25 -2.63
CA ARG A 161 -21.70 9.31 -3.35
C ARG A 161 -21.16 9.49 -4.77
N TYR A 162 -19.86 9.43 -4.96
CA TYR A 162 -19.26 9.46 -6.30
C TYR A 162 -19.64 8.21 -7.10
N VAL A 163 -19.55 7.02 -6.52
CA VAL A 163 -19.97 5.77 -7.20
C VAL A 163 -21.39 5.89 -7.72
N SER A 164 -22.34 6.39 -6.90
CA SER A 164 -23.75 6.51 -7.27
C SER A 164 -24.01 7.60 -8.33
N ARG A 165 -23.22 8.69 -8.36
CA ARG A 165 -23.46 9.82 -9.25
C ARG A 165 -22.73 9.73 -10.58
N ILE A 166 -21.49 9.25 -10.59
CA ILE A 166 -20.62 9.29 -11.77
C ILE A 166 -20.05 7.92 -12.16
N GLY A 167 -20.47 6.86 -11.45
CA GLY A 167 -20.02 5.49 -11.68
C GLY A 167 -18.69 5.15 -11.03
N GLU A 168 -18.48 3.86 -10.83
CA GLU A 168 -17.35 3.33 -10.08
C GLU A 168 -15.98 3.70 -10.67
N LYS A 169 -15.84 3.66 -12.01
CA LYS A 169 -14.58 3.99 -12.69
C LYS A 169 -14.11 5.42 -12.46
N LYS A 170 -15.04 6.35 -12.30
CA LYS A 170 -14.76 7.79 -12.08
C LYS A 170 -14.70 8.17 -10.60
N ALA A 171 -15.21 7.33 -9.71
CA ALA A 171 -15.31 7.64 -8.27
C ALA A 171 -13.93 7.72 -7.59
N GLY A 172 -13.00 6.84 -7.94
CA GLY A 172 -11.62 6.86 -7.42
C GLY A 172 -10.89 8.15 -7.77
N PRO A 173 -10.77 8.52 -9.06
CA PRO A 173 -10.17 9.79 -9.47
C PRO A 173 -10.85 11.02 -8.84
N ALA A 174 -12.19 11.02 -8.73
CA ALA A 174 -12.91 12.12 -8.09
C ALA A 174 -12.57 12.24 -6.60
N MET A 175 -12.45 11.10 -5.91
CA MET A 175 -12.03 11.09 -4.50
C MET A 175 -10.59 11.56 -4.32
N SER A 176 -9.66 11.15 -5.21
CA SER A 176 -8.27 11.64 -5.23
C SER A 176 -8.23 13.16 -5.43
N LYS A 177 -8.98 13.67 -6.40
CA LYS A 177 -9.07 15.11 -6.64
C LYS A 177 -9.63 15.88 -5.43
N ALA A 178 -10.67 15.34 -4.76
CA ALA A 178 -11.25 15.99 -3.58
C ALA A 178 -10.25 16.02 -2.41
N VAL A 179 -9.62 14.89 -2.10
CA VAL A 179 -8.65 14.79 -1.02
C VAL A 179 -7.38 15.61 -1.33
N GLY A 180 -6.83 15.48 -2.53
CA GLY A 180 -5.64 16.21 -2.96
C GLY A 180 -5.84 17.73 -2.88
N ARG A 181 -6.98 18.25 -3.37
CA ARG A 181 -7.33 19.66 -3.26
C ARG A 181 -7.47 20.13 -1.81
N ALA A 182 -8.14 19.33 -0.97
CA ALA A 182 -8.32 19.67 0.43
C ALA A 182 -6.99 19.75 1.17
N LEU A 183 -6.09 18.82 0.94
CA LEU A 183 -4.80 18.72 1.61
C LEU A 183 -3.68 19.51 0.94
N ARG A 184 -3.87 20.00 -0.29
CA ARG A 184 -2.85 20.57 -1.16
C ARG A 184 -1.68 19.60 -1.40
N VAL A 185 -2.02 18.39 -1.78
CA VAL A 185 -1.08 17.31 -2.13
C VAL A 185 -1.47 16.78 -3.50
N GLU A 186 -0.52 16.59 -4.41
CA GLU A 186 -0.73 15.84 -5.63
C GLU A 186 -0.92 14.36 -5.29
N ILE A 187 -1.96 13.73 -5.83
CA ILE A 187 -2.24 12.31 -5.63
C ILE A 187 -2.18 11.65 -7.00
N ASP A 188 -1.15 10.83 -7.21
CA ASP A 188 -0.85 10.21 -8.49
C ASP A 188 -1.81 9.06 -8.80
N ASN A 189 -2.10 8.26 -7.79
CA ASN A 189 -2.96 7.09 -7.94
C ASN A 189 -3.87 6.88 -6.73
N TYR A 190 -4.91 6.06 -6.92
CA TYR A 190 -5.74 5.61 -5.81
C TYR A 190 -5.80 4.08 -5.73
N VAL A 191 -6.14 3.60 -4.54
CA VAL A 191 -6.35 2.19 -4.22
C VAL A 191 -7.58 2.06 -3.33
N VAL A 192 -8.57 1.28 -3.77
CA VAL A 192 -9.74 0.91 -2.95
C VAL A 192 -9.68 -0.57 -2.62
N LEU A 193 -9.70 -0.88 -1.32
CA LEU A 193 -9.61 -2.24 -0.79
C LEU A 193 -10.88 -2.59 0.00
N GLY A 194 -11.56 -3.66 -0.40
CA GLY A 194 -12.58 -4.30 0.41
C GLY A 194 -12.02 -5.31 1.41
N PHE A 195 -12.85 -5.86 2.26
CA PHE A 195 -12.43 -6.81 3.32
C PHE A 195 -11.75 -8.05 2.78
N GLU A 196 -12.28 -8.64 1.71
CA GLU A 196 -11.70 -9.83 1.11
C GLU A 196 -10.33 -9.53 0.47
N GLY A 197 -10.18 -8.37 -0.15
CA GLY A 197 -8.90 -7.90 -0.67
C GLY A 197 -7.83 -7.83 0.43
N VAL A 198 -8.13 -7.22 1.56
CA VAL A 198 -7.20 -7.16 2.71
C VAL A 198 -6.77 -8.55 3.16
N LYS A 199 -7.73 -9.48 3.32
CA LYS A 199 -7.44 -10.85 3.78
C LYS A 199 -6.52 -11.59 2.81
N ARG A 200 -6.86 -11.58 1.53
CA ARG A 200 -6.09 -12.31 0.50
C ARG A 200 -4.69 -11.75 0.33
N LEU A 201 -4.58 -10.43 0.34
CA LEU A 201 -3.29 -9.76 0.19
C LEU A 201 -2.36 -10.03 1.38
N VAL A 202 -2.89 -10.00 2.61
CA VAL A 202 -2.09 -10.35 3.81
C VAL A 202 -1.67 -11.83 3.77
N ASN A 203 -2.53 -12.74 3.34
CA ASN A 203 -2.17 -14.16 3.22
C ASN A 203 -1.11 -14.39 2.13
N ALA A 204 -1.23 -13.72 0.98
CA ALA A 204 -0.29 -13.85 -0.13
C ALA A 204 1.13 -13.37 0.21
N VAL A 205 1.27 -12.43 1.15
CA VAL A 205 2.59 -12.02 1.66
C VAL A 205 3.09 -12.89 2.82
N GLY A 206 2.41 -14.02 3.08
CA GLY A 206 2.77 -14.94 4.17
C GLY A 206 2.36 -14.44 5.56
N GLY A 207 1.37 -13.54 5.66
CA GLY A 207 0.99 -12.88 6.89
C GLY A 207 1.89 -11.70 7.26
N VAL A 208 1.56 -11.05 8.38
CA VAL A 208 2.28 -9.86 8.85
C VAL A 208 2.56 -9.92 10.34
N ASP A 209 3.70 -9.39 10.73
CA ASP A 209 4.09 -9.23 12.14
C ASP A 209 3.82 -7.80 12.61
N VAL A 210 2.98 -7.64 13.62
CA VAL A 210 2.69 -6.34 14.24
C VAL A 210 3.20 -6.35 15.68
N VAL A 211 3.95 -5.31 16.05
CA VAL A 211 4.40 -5.11 17.43
C VAL A 211 3.49 -4.11 18.13
N LEU A 212 3.00 -4.47 19.32
CA LEU A 212 2.12 -3.66 20.14
C LEU A 212 2.77 -3.30 21.46
N ASP A 213 2.69 -2.02 21.83
CA ASP A 213 3.23 -1.52 23.09
C ASP A 213 2.39 -2.01 24.29
N LYS A 214 1.09 -2.22 24.06
CA LYS A 214 0.13 -2.72 25.05
C LYS A 214 -0.88 -3.67 24.41
N ALA A 215 -1.46 -4.55 25.21
CA ALA A 215 -2.52 -5.44 24.75
C ALA A 215 -3.76 -4.66 24.30
N ILE A 216 -4.42 -5.17 23.26
CA ILE A 216 -5.67 -4.64 22.75
C ILE A 216 -6.74 -5.68 23.01
N ARG A 217 -7.81 -5.30 23.71
CA ARG A 217 -8.94 -6.18 24.03
C ARG A 217 -10.24 -5.53 23.53
N ASP A 218 -11.00 -6.26 22.73
CA ASP A 218 -12.34 -5.87 22.30
C ASP A 218 -13.31 -7.01 22.68
N PRO A 219 -13.97 -6.93 23.84
CA PRO A 219 -14.79 -8.01 24.37
C PRO A 219 -16.10 -8.20 23.58
N VAL A 220 -16.51 -7.20 22.80
CA VAL A 220 -17.79 -7.24 22.07
C VAL A 220 -17.61 -7.52 20.57
N TYR A 221 -16.38 -7.69 20.10
CA TYR A 221 -16.12 -8.01 18.69
C TYR A 221 -16.68 -9.39 18.33
N TRP A 222 -17.54 -9.45 17.33
CA TRP A 222 -18.10 -10.71 16.85
C TRP A 222 -17.10 -11.44 15.95
N LEU A 223 -16.61 -12.57 16.41
CA LEU A 223 -15.76 -13.49 15.64
C LEU A 223 -16.59 -14.45 14.79
N SER A 224 -17.73 -14.90 15.32
CA SER A 224 -18.74 -15.71 14.65
C SER A 224 -20.11 -15.42 15.28
N PRO A 225 -21.21 -15.95 14.76
CA PRO A 225 -22.55 -15.79 15.36
C PRO A 225 -22.64 -16.21 16.84
N THR A 226 -21.76 -17.10 17.28
CA THR A 226 -21.74 -17.66 18.63
C THR A 226 -20.54 -17.24 19.48
N LYS A 227 -19.53 -16.55 18.88
CA LYS A 227 -18.28 -16.23 19.58
C LYS A 227 -17.99 -14.73 19.55
N ARG A 228 -17.85 -14.16 20.74
CA ARG A 228 -17.44 -12.75 20.95
C ARG A 228 -16.07 -12.65 21.59
N GLY A 229 -15.48 -11.48 21.42
CA GLY A 229 -14.24 -11.08 22.07
C GLY A 229 -13.00 -11.42 21.27
N VAL A 230 -12.09 -10.46 21.18
CA VAL A 230 -10.78 -10.63 20.57
C VAL A 230 -9.72 -9.96 21.43
N THR A 231 -8.55 -10.60 21.48
CA THR A 231 -7.38 -10.04 22.19
C THR A 231 -6.16 -10.15 21.26
N PHE A 232 -5.38 -9.07 21.23
CA PHE A 232 -4.02 -9.01 20.71
C PHE A 232 -3.09 -8.71 21.87
N LYS A 233 -2.04 -9.51 22.06
CA LYS A 233 -1.12 -9.39 23.19
C LYS A 233 -0.18 -8.20 23.01
N ALA A 234 0.39 -7.67 24.07
CA ALA A 234 1.55 -6.79 23.98
C ALA A 234 2.72 -7.54 23.33
N GLY A 235 3.63 -6.82 22.66
CA GLY A 235 4.73 -7.40 21.92
C GLY A 235 4.33 -7.85 20.51
N LYS A 236 5.06 -8.84 19.98
CA LYS A 236 4.91 -9.33 18.61
C LYS A 236 3.65 -10.16 18.44
N ASN A 237 2.86 -9.84 17.41
CA ASN A 237 1.68 -10.60 16.99
C ASN A 237 1.82 -10.93 15.50
N TYR A 238 1.79 -12.21 15.17
CA TYR A 238 1.61 -12.68 13.81
C TYR A 238 0.13 -12.62 13.43
N LEU A 239 -0.18 -12.03 12.29
CA LEU A 239 -1.54 -11.86 11.78
C LEU A 239 -1.62 -12.46 10.37
N ASN A 240 -2.43 -13.50 10.20
CA ASN A 240 -2.93 -13.90 8.88
C ASN A 240 -4.02 -12.93 8.41
N GLY A 241 -4.57 -13.13 7.21
CA GLY A 241 -5.55 -12.22 6.62
C GLY A 241 -6.78 -11.97 7.48
N ASP A 242 -7.35 -13.02 8.12
CA ASP A 242 -8.51 -12.86 9.00
C ASP A 242 -8.18 -12.08 10.26
N ARG A 243 -7.09 -12.41 10.94
CA ARG A 243 -6.65 -11.68 12.14
C ARG A 243 -6.24 -10.25 11.82
N ALA A 244 -5.64 -10.01 10.65
CA ALA A 244 -5.30 -8.67 10.18
C ALA A 244 -6.56 -7.81 9.94
N LEU A 245 -7.59 -8.39 9.31
CA LEU A 245 -8.87 -7.71 9.13
C LEU A 245 -9.55 -7.40 10.47
N ILE A 246 -9.56 -8.35 11.41
CA ILE A 246 -10.08 -8.15 12.76
C ILE A 246 -9.32 -7.01 13.46
N PHE A 247 -7.99 -7.02 13.40
CA PHE A 247 -7.12 -6.00 13.98
C PHE A 247 -7.41 -4.59 13.42
N ALA A 248 -7.59 -4.48 12.11
CA ALA A 248 -7.93 -3.21 11.45
C ALA A 248 -9.34 -2.69 11.77
N ARG A 249 -10.27 -3.58 12.20
CA ARG A 249 -11.68 -3.26 12.43
C ARG A 249 -12.08 -3.13 13.90
N THR A 250 -11.29 -3.68 14.83
CA THR A 250 -11.52 -3.57 16.29
C THR A 250 -11.71 -2.10 16.72
N ARG A 251 -12.77 -1.81 17.49
CA ARG A 251 -13.17 -0.43 17.85
C ARG A 251 -13.48 -0.25 19.33
N LYS A 252 -14.00 -1.26 19.99
CA LYS A 252 -14.44 -1.18 21.38
C LYS A 252 -13.30 -1.35 22.39
N ALA A 253 -12.07 -1.57 21.90
CA ALA A 253 -10.87 -1.53 22.71
C ALA A 253 -10.45 -0.09 23.08
N ASP A 254 -10.84 0.88 22.22
CA ASP A 254 -10.42 2.28 22.29
C ASP A 254 -11.32 3.17 21.37
N ASN A 255 -10.76 4.13 20.70
CA ASN A 255 -11.48 5.07 19.83
C ASN A 255 -11.11 4.89 18.34
N ASP A 256 -11.80 5.65 17.49
CA ASP A 256 -11.63 5.60 16.03
C ASP A 256 -10.24 6.09 15.56
N PHE A 257 -9.59 6.96 16.32
CA PHE A 257 -8.23 7.43 16.01
C PHE A 257 -7.19 6.34 16.28
N GLU A 258 -7.36 5.56 17.34
CA GLU A 258 -6.50 4.40 17.61
C GLU A 258 -6.73 3.29 16.57
N ARG A 259 -7.97 3.12 16.07
CA ARG A 259 -8.22 2.27 14.92
C ARG A 259 -7.43 2.73 13.69
N ALA A 260 -7.45 4.01 13.37
CA ALA A 260 -6.68 4.53 12.23
C ALA A 260 -5.16 4.31 12.42
N ARG A 261 -4.63 4.46 13.64
CA ARG A 261 -3.22 4.12 13.95
C ARG A 261 -2.93 2.63 13.78
N ARG A 262 -3.87 1.75 14.17
CA ARG A 262 -3.74 0.31 13.92
C ARG A 262 -3.73 -0.03 12.43
N GLN A 263 -4.56 0.64 11.63
CA GLN A 263 -4.55 0.49 10.18
C GLN A 263 -3.20 0.93 9.61
N GLN A 264 -2.64 2.04 10.10
CA GLN A 264 -1.28 2.45 9.76
C GLN A 264 -0.26 1.36 10.14
N LYS A 265 -0.27 0.82 11.36
CA LYS A 265 0.63 -0.26 11.80
C LYS A 265 0.48 -1.52 10.92
N LEU A 266 -0.74 -1.90 10.54
CA LEU A 266 -1.00 -3.06 9.69
C LEU A 266 -0.40 -2.89 8.30
N VAL A 267 -0.62 -1.72 7.70
CA VAL A 267 -0.03 -1.39 6.40
C VAL A 267 1.50 -1.43 6.49
N ALA A 268 2.11 -0.91 7.57
CA ALA A 268 3.55 -0.99 7.84
C ALA A 268 4.09 -2.41 7.85
N ALA A 269 3.43 -3.26 8.59
CA ALA A 269 3.82 -4.65 8.72
C ALA A 269 3.76 -5.37 7.38
N ALA A 270 2.71 -5.11 6.58
CA ALA A 270 2.55 -5.69 5.24
C ALA A 270 3.72 -5.31 4.31
N VAL A 271 4.24 -4.08 4.39
CA VAL A 271 5.46 -3.68 3.66
C VAL A 271 6.65 -4.49 4.08
N GLY A 272 6.85 -4.61 5.37
CA GLY A 272 7.97 -5.41 5.87
C GLY A 272 7.93 -6.85 5.34
N SER A 273 6.72 -7.43 5.20
CA SER A 273 6.53 -8.75 4.60
C SER A 273 6.84 -8.74 3.11
N VAL A 274 6.32 -7.75 2.36
CA VAL A 274 6.58 -7.64 0.92
C VAL A 274 8.05 -7.43 0.59
N LYS A 275 8.80 -6.66 1.36
CA LYS A 275 10.24 -6.48 1.16
C LYS A 275 11.05 -7.77 1.28
N LYS A 276 10.48 -8.77 1.95
CA LYS A 276 11.08 -10.12 2.06
C LYS A 276 10.71 -11.04 0.92
N LEU A 277 9.71 -10.67 0.09
CA LEU A 277 9.31 -11.47 -1.06
C LEU A 277 10.32 -11.32 -2.19
N GLY A 278 10.53 -12.41 -2.93
CA GLY A 278 11.24 -12.37 -4.21
C GLY A 278 10.30 -11.99 -5.37
N LEU A 279 10.89 -11.73 -6.52
CA LEU A 279 10.16 -11.41 -7.75
C LEU A 279 9.21 -12.54 -8.20
N LEU A 280 9.49 -13.78 -7.80
CA LEU A 280 8.69 -14.96 -8.16
C LEU A 280 7.28 -14.98 -7.56
N GLN A 281 7.05 -14.30 -6.42
CA GLN A 281 5.74 -14.19 -5.79
C GLN A 281 4.88 -13.05 -6.36
N LEU A 282 5.45 -12.21 -7.21
CA LEU A 282 4.77 -11.07 -7.82
C LEU A 282 3.51 -11.44 -8.63
N PRO A 283 3.50 -12.50 -9.46
CA PRO A 283 2.34 -12.87 -10.26
C PRO A 283 1.08 -13.19 -9.44
N GLU A 284 1.23 -13.88 -8.32
CA GLU A 284 0.10 -14.21 -7.43
C GLU A 284 -0.52 -12.95 -6.81
N LEU A 285 0.32 -12.06 -6.29
CA LEU A 285 -0.13 -10.80 -5.72
C LEU A 285 -0.85 -9.91 -6.76
N ILE A 286 -0.36 -9.91 -8.00
CA ILE A 286 -0.99 -9.21 -9.13
C ILE A 286 -2.37 -9.78 -9.42
N SER A 287 -2.52 -11.09 -9.45
CA SER A 287 -3.80 -11.74 -9.69
C SER A 287 -4.83 -11.34 -8.62
N ILE A 288 -4.43 -11.47 -7.34
CA ILE A 288 -5.30 -11.11 -6.21
C ILE A 288 -5.73 -9.65 -6.30
N ALA A 289 -4.80 -8.76 -6.61
CA ALA A 289 -5.14 -7.35 -6.62
C ALA A 289 -6.03 -6.99 -7.83
N ARG A 290 -5.89 -7.64 -8.99
CA ARG A 290 -6.81 -7.47 -10.12
C ARG A 290 -8.24 -7.84 -9.75
N ASP A 291 -8.39 -8.90 -8.96
CA ASP A 291 -9.71 -9.42 -8.61
C ASP A 291 -10.37 -8.67 -7.44
N TYR A 292 -9.57 -8.10 -6.53
CA TYR A 292 -10.04 -7.57 -5.24
C TYR A 292 -9.67 -6.11 -4.96
N VAL A 293 -8.94 -5.45 -5.88
CA VAL A 293 -8.52 -4.04 -5.72
C VAL A 293 -9.03 -3.20 -6.87
N LYS A 294 -9.61 -2.03 -6.58
CA LYS A 294 -9.94 -1.02 -7.58
C LYS A 294 -8.88 0.07 -7.54
N THR A 295 -8.23 0.31 -8.67
CA THR A 295 -7.09 1.22 -8.76
C THR A 295 -6.88 1.71 -10.18
N ASP A 296 -6.24 2.85 -10.33
CA ASP A 296 -5.71 3.39 -11.59
C ASP A 296 -4.19 3.22 -11.72
N LEU A 297 -3.57 2.52 -10.77
CA LEU A 297 -2.13 2.21 -10.84
C LEU A 297 -1.77 1.53 -12.16
N PRO A 298 -0.73 2.00 -12.87
CA PRO A 298 -0.30 1.39 -14.13
C PRO A 298 0.35 0.04 -13.88
N LEU A 299 -0.43 -1.01 -14.08
CA LEU A 299 -0.04 -2.39 -13.79
C LEU A 299 1.19 -2.87 -14.58
N ALA A 300 1.44 -2.28 -15.74
CA ALA A 300 2.62 -2.58 -16.54
C ALA A 300 3.93 -2.07 -15.90
N GLN A 301 3.85 -1.11 -14.98
CA GLN A 301 5.00 -0.48 -14.30
C GLN A 301 5.23 -1.02 -12.88
N ALA A 302 4.77 -2.23 -12.58
CA ALA A 302 4.97 -2.85 -11.27
C ALA A 302 6.44 -3.01 -10.87
N PRO A 303 7.40 -3.34 -11.76
CA PRO A 303 8.80 -3.39 -11.39
C PRO A 303 9.31 -2.04 -10.84
N GLN A 304 8.94 -0.92 -11.48
CA GLN A 304 9.34 0.42 -11.07
C GLN A 304 8.73 0.81 -9.72
N ILE A 305 7.49 0.43 -9.49
CA ILE A 305 6.85 0.71 -8.22
C ILE A 305 7.41 -0.22 -7.13
N PHE A 306 7.77 -1.46 -7.44
CA PHE A 306 8.52 -2.32 -6.54
C PHE A 306 9.86 -1.69 -6.15
N GLU A 307 10.56 -1.04 -7.08
CA GLU A 307 11.78 -0.29 -6.83
C GLU A 307 11.55 0.87 -5.85
N ILE A 308 10.54 1.71 -6.06
CA ILE A 308 10.14 2.77 -5.12
C ILE A 308 9.91 2.19 -3.72
N VAL A 309 9.23 1.04 -3.65
CA VAL A 309 8.95 0.36 -2.38
C VAL A 309 10.23 -0.16 -1.72
N GLN A 310 11.12 -0.78 -2.45
CA GLN A 310 12.39 -1.27 -1.91
C GLN A 310 13.26 -0.10 -1.40
N GLY A 311 13.25 1.03 -2.10
CA GLY A 311 13.94 2.27 -1.69
C GLY A 311 13.31 2.96 -0.46
N ALA A 312 12.03 2.71 -0.16
CA ALA A 312 11.31 3.38 0.92
C ALA A 312 11.92 3.05 2.30
N LYS A 313 12.44 4.07 2.99
CA LYS A 313 13.09 3.93 4.31
C LYS A 313 12.04 4.03 5.41
N THR A 314 11.47 2.91 5.76
CA THR A 314 10.39 2.79 6.75
C THR A 314 10.75 3.34 8.14
N LYS A 315 12.03 3.28 8.54
CA LYS A 315 12.52 3.87 9.80
C LYS A 315 12.44 5.40 9.84
N LYS A 316 12.24 6.07 8.70
CA LYS A 316 12.10 7.53 8.59
C LYS A 316 10.67 7.95 8.24
N ALA A 317 9.71 7.05 8.34
CA ALA A 317 8.33 7.37 8.02
C ALA A 317 7.70 8.25 9.11
N THR A 318 6.98 9.28 8.65
CA THR A 318 6.21 10.17 9.50
C THR A 318 4.72 9.91 9.28
N GLY A 319 3.96 9.67 10.34
CA GLY A 319 2.54 9.42 10.25
C GLY A 319 1.71 10.30 11.15
N ILE A 320 0.53 10.66 10.66
CA ILE A 320 -0.44 11.45 11.41
C ILE A 320 -1.86 10.91 11.20
N VAL A 321 -2.67 11.00 12.23
CA VAL A 321 -4.13 10.94 12.13
C VAL A 321 -4.66 12.32 12.50
N PHE A 322 -5.38 12.98 11.58
CA PHE A 322 -5.90 14.32 11.81
C PHE A 322 -7.06 14.32 12.81
N GLY A 323 -6.74 14.05 14.08
CA GLY A 323 -7.67 13.96 15.18
C GLY A 323 -8.03 15.30 15.82
N PRO A 324 -8.91 15.28 16.86
CA PRO A 324 -9.38 16.46 17.56
C PRO A 324 -8.24 17.26 18.24
N ARG A 325 -8.59 18.42 18.77
CA ARG A 325 -7.73 19.46 19.35
C ARG A 325 -6.89 20.19 18.31
N LYS A 326 -5.76 19.66 17.89
CA LYS A 326 -4.85 20.33 16.94
C LYS A 326 -5.41 20.38 15.52
N TRP A 327 -5.98 19.27 15.01
CA TRP A 327 -6.31 19.08 13.60
C TRP A 327 -7.79 19.18 13.26
N ALA A 328 -8.66 19.07 14.27
CA ALA A 328 -10.10 19.08 14.08
C ALA A 328 -10.83 19.75 15.23
N GLN A 329 -12.01 20.30 14.94
CA GLN A 329 -12.93 20.91 15.88
C GLN A 329 -14.21 20.08 15.93
N SER A 330 -14.71 19.79 17.14
CA SER A 330 -15.99 19.11 17.31
C SER A 330 -17.13 19.94 16.72
N THR A 331 -18.06 19.23 16.05
CA THR A 331 -19.28 19.80 15.47
C THR A 331 -20.54 19.21 16.12
N GLY A 332 -20.35 18.46 17.21
CA GLY A 332 -21.41 17.76 17.92
C GLY A 332 -21.38 16.24 17.70
N GLY A 333 -21.78 15.49 18.71
CA GLY A 333 -21.78 14.04 18.69
C GLY A 333 -20.38 13.44 18.41
N SER A 334 -20.31 12.52 17.46
CA SER A 334 -19.06 11.88 17.02
C SER A 334 -18.41 12.58 15.82
N SER A 335 -18.96 13.70 15.35
CA SER A 335 -18.53 14.40 14.14
C SER A 335 -17.60 15.56 14.47
N PHE A 336 -16.73 15.91 13.50
CA PHE A 336 -15.84 17.07 13.63
C PHE A 336 -15.42 17.61 12.26
N ALA A 337 -15.16 18.91 12.20
CA ALA A 337 -14.60 19.56 11.01
C ALA A 337 -13.09 19.66 11.10
N LEU A 338 -12.39 19.38 10.00
CA LEU A 338 -10.95 19.53 9.93
C LEU A 338 -10.54 21.00 9.94
N LYS A 339 -9.54 21.36 10.72
CA LYS A 339 -8.84 22.65 10.67
C LYS A 339 -7.90 22.64 9.45
N ILE A 340 -8.47 22.84 8.28
CA ILE A 340 -7.80 22.66 6.99
C ILE A 340 -6.48 23.43 6.88
N GLY A 341 -6.38 24.63 7.47
CA GLY A 341 -5.14 25.40 7.53
C GLY A 341 -4.02 24.63 8.25
N GLU A 342 -4.31 24.02 9.39
CA GLU A 342 -3.32 23.24 10.14
C GLU A 342 -2.95 21.94 9.41
N VAL A 343 -3.95 21.27 8.83
CA VAL A 343 -3.72 20.08 8.00
C VAL A 343 -2.76 20.40 6.85
N ARG A 344 -2.99 21.51 6.14
CA ARG A 344 -2.12 21.97 5.02
C ARG A 344 -0.71 22.34 5.46
N LYS A 345 -0.52 22.90 6.65
CA LYS A 345 0.82 23.13 7.20
C LYS A 345 1.60 21.83 7.36
N TRP A 346 0.92 20.80 7.89
CA TRP A 346 1.56 19.49 8.06
C TRP A 346 1.87 18.82 6.70
N THR A 347 0.92 18.82 5.76
CA THR A 347 1.14 18.20 4.44
C THR A 347 2.22 18.94 3.64
N ALA A 348 2.28 20.27 3.70
CA ALA A 348 3.36 21.04 3.09
C ALA A 348 4.74 20.68 3.64
N GLN A 349 4.84 20.44 4.95
CA GLN A 349 6.10 20.06 5.60
C GLN A 349 6.56 18.64 5.23
N TRP A 350 5.63 17.68 5.13
CA TRP A 350 5.97 16.26 5.05
C TRP A 350 5.64 15.60 3.70
N MET A 351 4.80 16.24 2.89
CA MET A 351 4.36 15.77 1.57
C MET A 351 4.52 16.83 0.48
N GLY A 352 5.17 17.95 0.76
CA GLY A 352 5.45 18.98 -0.23
C GLY A 352 6.47 18.53 -1.28
N PRO A 353 6.64 19.32 -2.37
CA PRO A 353 7.52 18.98 -3.48
C PRO A 353 8.93 18.61 -3.05
N VAL A 354 9.49 17.62 -3.73
CA VAL A 354 10.90 17.24 -3.57
C VAL A 354 11.75 18.34 -4.22
N LYS A 355 12.58 18.99 -3.43
CA LYS A 355 13.59 19.90 -3.99
C LYS A 355 14.59 19.04 -4.77
N VAL A 356 14.49 19.05 -6.08
CA VAL A 356 15.55 18.55 -6.94
C VAL A 356 16.74 19.47 -6.69
N ALA A 357 17.86 18.90 -6.22
CA ALA A 357 19.10 19.66 -6.19
C ALA A 357 19.36 20.10 -7.65
N SER A 358 19.32 21.40 -7.91
CA SER A 358 19.71 21.93 -9.21
C SER A 358 21.15 21.46 -9.45
N THR A 359 21.32 20.49 -10.32
CA THR A 359 22.59 20.30 -10.99
C THR A 359 22.69 21.47 -11.97
N ALA A 360 23.18 22.62 -11.47
CA ALA A 360 23.66 23.66 -12.34
C ALA A 360 24.80 23.08 -13.20
N PRO A 361 24.84 23.42 -14.50
CA PRO A 361 25.87 22.95 -15.42
C PRO A 361 27.27 23.40 -15.02
#